data_8484836d58d0cc7bf8215334d498a9b5
#
_entry.id   8484836d58d0cc7bf8215334d498a9b5
#
_cell.length_a   1.000
_cell.length_b   1.000
_cell.length_c   1.000
_cell.angle_alpha   90.00
_cell.angle_beta   90.00
_cell.angle_gamma   90.00
#
_symmetry.space_group_name_H-M   'P 1'
#
loop_
_entity.id
_entity.type
_entity.pdbx_description
1 polymer ?
#
loop_
_entity_poly.entity_id
_entity_poly.type
_entity_poly.pdbx_seq_one_letter_code
_entity_poly.pdbx_strand_id
1 'polypeptide(L)'
;MCIRDRVRDIRNGIIETTDGRYLRVIEVEPINFLLRNISEQKNIVASFASWMKISPVKVQIKVLTKKADIGKHLNTIEREMEAEDNPKCRDLQLDYYHLIQTIGSREAITRRFLVIFEYEAVTNRKPEYAEIVSALETAVQTARQYFLHCDNAVVAHEDENIFLMEVLYTIFNRATCEVKPVEKRVRELQAARKDTDISVPVPLKSVLAPESIDLTRGSYVVMDGVYHAYLIVPSDGYNPRVVAGWTSILVNAGEGIDVDFFFSREPKERIQAKLGQQIRINRSRLKDTSDTNTDFDDFESAIRSGYFLKEGLANYEDFYYCNTLVTVTADTLENLEWRISEVRRLMISQDMDIRICRFRQEQALLSILPFCKLDKK
;
A
#
# COMPACT_ATOMS: atom_id res chain seq x y z
N MET A 1 21.84 -10.20 4.43
CA MET A 1 20.95 -10.67 3.33
C MET A 1 20.52 -9.45 2.54
N CYS A 2 20.88 -9.35 1.28
CA CYS A 2 20.69 -8.09 0.54
C CYS A 2 19.21 -7.95 0.13
N ILE A 3 18.59 -6.81 0.43
CA ILE A 3 17.21 -6.45 0.00
C ILE A 3 17.06 -6.63 -1.52
N ARG A 4 18.14 -6.45 -2.28
CA ARG A 4 18.28 -6.61 -3.73
C ARG A 4 17.95 -8.02 -4.23
N ASP A 5 18.06 -9.04 -3.37
CA ASP A 5 17.95 -10.45 -3.79
C ASP A 5 16.55 -11.03 -3.53
N ARG A 6 15.55 -10.21 -3.21
CA ARG A 6 14.18 -10.68 -2.93
C ARG A 6 13.35 -10.90 -4.18
N VAL A 7 13.58 -10.15 -5.24
CA VAL A 7 12.93 -10.34 -6.53
C VAL A 7 13.84 -11.17 -7.42
N ARG A 8 13.36 -12.32 -7.85
CA ARG A 8 14.06 -13.22 -8.76
C ARG A 8 13.86 -12.82 -10.21
N ASP A 9 12.60 -12.59 -10.59
CA ASP A 9 12.22 -12.27 -11.96
C ASP A 9 10.89 -11.51 -12.01
N ILE A 10 10.66 -10.79 -13.11
CA ILE A 10 9.39 -10.15 -13.46
C ILE A 10 9.06 -10.56 -14.89
N ARG A 11 8.00 -11.35 -15.07
CA ARG A 11 7.53 -11.81 -16.36
C ARG A 11 6.03 -12.04 -16.37
N ASN A 12 5.39 -11.77 -17.50
CA ASN A 12 3.94 -11.91 -17.68
C ASN A 12 3.13 -11.14 -16.62
N GLY A 13 3.61 -9.96 -16.21
CA GLY A 13 2.97 -9.16 -15.16
C GLY A 13 3.00 -9.81 -13.77
N ILE A 14 3.90 -10.76 -13.52
CA ILE A 14 4.03 -11.49 -12.26
C ILE A 14 5.43 -11.26 -11.68
N ILE A 15 5.48 -10.94 -10.39
CA ILE A 15 6.73 -10.88 -9.62
C ILE A 15 7.01 -12.27 -9.06
N GLU A 16 8.15 -12.86 -9.44
CA GLU A 16 8.67 -14.07 -8.82
C GLU A 16 9.68 -13.68 -7.75
N THR A 17 9.46 -14.13 -6.51
CA THR A 17 10.38 -13.88 -5.40
C THR A 17 11.38 -15.01 -5.24
N THR A 18 12.52 -14.73 -4.58
CA THR A 18 13.57 -15.73 -4.35
C THR A 18 13.14 -16.84 -3.38
N ASP A 19 12.14 -16.59 -2.54
CA ASP A 19 11.52 -17.58 -1.66
C ASP A 19 10.39 -18.38 -2.36
N GLY A 20 10.26 -18.26 -3.69
CA GLY A 20 9.38 -19.07 -4.53
C GLY A 20 7.91 -18.68 -4.49
N ARG A 21 7.60 -17.41 -4.14
CA ARG A 21 6.25 -16.86 -4.18
C ARG A 21 6.02 -16.11 -5.49
N TYR A 22 4.79 -16.06 -5.93
CA TYR A 22 4.35 -15.41 -7.15
C TYR A 22 3.26 -14.38 -6.82
N LEU A 23 3.45 -13.16 -7.29
CA LEU A 23 2.60 -12.03 -6.94
C LEU A 23 2.15 -11.28 -8.18
N ARG A 24 0.90 -10.85 -8.15
CA ARG A 24 0.30 -9.99 -9.15
C ARG A 24 -0.07 -8.65 -8.52
N VAL A 25 0.21 -7.57 -9.20
CA VAL A 25 -0.17 -6.22 -8.78
C VAL A 25 -1.10 -5.62 -9.82
N ILE A 26 -2.19 -5.04 -9.38
CA ILE A 26 -3.08 -4.22 -10.21
C ILE A 26 -3.15 -2.81 -9.66
N GLU A 27 -3.30 -1.84 -10.54
CA GLU A 27 -3.58 -0.45 -10.17
C GLU A 27 -5.06 -0.17 -10.35
N VAL A 28 -5.64 0.54 -9.38
CA VAL A 28 -7.07 0.84 -9.32
C VAL A 28 -7.27 2.35 -9.29
N GLU A 29 -8.13 2.87 -10.15
CA GLU A 29 -8.50 4.28 -10.13
C GLU A 29 -9.38 4.61 -8.93
N PRO A 30 -9.05 5.68 -8.17
CA PRO A 30 -9.87 6.11 -7.05
C PRO A 30 -11.18 6.74 -7.51
N ILE A 31 -12.22 6.60 -6.68
CA ILE A 31 -13.47 7.31 -6.84
C ILE A 31 -13.70 8.28 -5.68
N ASN A 32 -14.49 9.31 -5.90
CA ASN A 32 -14.94 10.16 -4.81
C ASN A 32 -16.18 9.54 -4.15
N PHE A 33 -15.94 8.63 -3.20
CA PHE A 33 -16.98 7.90 -2.49
C PHE A 33 -17.97 8.83 -1.76
N LEU A 34 -17.49 9.92 -1.16
CA LEU A 34 -18.32 10.83 -0.37
C LEU A 34 -19.29 11.68 -1.22
N LEU A 35 -19.00 11.84 -2.52
CA LEU A 35 -19.91 12.52 -3.45
C LEU A 35 -21.02 11.62 -3.99
N ARG A 36 -20.98 10.31 -3.70
CA ARG A 36 -22.01 9.36 -4.11
C ARG A 36 -23.23 9.44 -3.18
N ASN A 37 -24.39 9.15 -3.71
CA ASN A 37 -25.59 9.04 -2.88
C ASN A 37 -25.53 7.81 -1.95
N ILE A 38 -26.36 7.79 -0.90
CA ILE A 38 -26.32 6.74 0.14
C ILE A 38 -26.54 5.33 -0.45
N SER A 39 -27.38 5.19 -1.47
CA SER A 39 -27.66 3.90 -2.11
C SER A 39 -26.43 3.41 -2.88
N GLU A 40 -25.77 4.29 -3.64
CA GLU A 40 -24.51 3.98 -4.34
C GLU A 40 -23.41 3.62 -3.35
N GLN A 41 -23.23 4.39 -2.27
CA GLN A 41 -22.26 4.08 -1.22
C GLN A 41 -22.48 2.68 -0.63
N LYS A 42 -23.71 2.30 -0.34
CA LYS A 42 -24.05 0.95 0.15
C LYS A 42 -23.73 -0.13 -0.88
N ASN A 43 -24.02 0.11 -2.15
CA ASN A 43 -23.73 -0.84 -3.23
C ASN A 43 -22.21 -1.03 -3.40
N ILE A 44 -21.43 0.05 -3.35
CA ILE A 44 -19.98 0.01 -3.42
C ILE A 44 -19.41 -0.83 -2.27
N VAL A 45 -19.84 -0.56 -1.04
CA VAL A 45 -19.41 -1.31 0.14
C VAL A 45 -19.78 -2.79 0.04
N ALA A 46 -21.01 -3.09 -0.40
CA ALA A 46 -21.48 -4.47 -0.57
C ALA A 46 -20.69 -5.22 -1.66
N SER A 47 -20.40 -4.56 -2.78
CA SER A 47 -19.60 -5.14 -3.87
C SER A 47 -18.16 -5.40 -3.44
N PHE A 48 -17.53 -4.45 -2.75
CA PHE A 48 -16.19 -4.63 -2.21
C PHE A 48 -16.14 -5.75 -1.16
N ALA A 49 -17.12 -5.81 -0.24
CA ALA A 49 -17.21 -6.88 0.74
C ALA A 49 -17.40 -8.25 0.08
N SER A 50 -18.17 -8.32 -1.00
CA SER A 50 -18.37 -9.54 -1.79
C SER A 50 -17.07 -9.98 -2.48
N TRP A 51 -16.32 -9.02 -3.05
CA TRP A 51 -15.02 -9.32 -3.61
C TRP A 51 -14.04 -9.85 -2.55
N MET A 52 -13.99 -9.23 -1.37
CA MET A 52 -13.11 -9.70 -0.29
C MET A 52 -13.37 -11.17 0.07
N LYS A 53 -14.62 -11.64 0.03
CA LYS A 53 -14.96 -13.04 0.33
C LYS A 53 -14.39 -14.05 -0.65
N ILE A 54 -14.16 -13.65 -1.91
CA ILE A 54 -13.67 -14.52 -2.98
C ILE A 54 -12.23 -14.20 -3.39
N SER A 55 -11.66 -13.09 -2.87
CA SER A 55 -10.28 -12.71 -3.10
C SER A 55 -9.31 -13.78 -2.57
N PRO A 56 -8.05 -13.81 -3.02
CA PRO A 56 -7.01 -14.58 -2.39
C PRO A 56 -6.93 -14.36 -0.87
N VAL A 57 -6.47 -15.37 -0.12
CA VAL A 57 -6.45 -15.33 1.37
C VAL A 57 -5.63 -14.14 1.87
N LYS A 58 -4.56 -13.78 1.15
CA LYS A 58 -3.73 -12.63 1.45
C LYS A 58 -3.85 -11.58 0.37
N VAL A 59 -4.19 -10.38 0.80
CA VAL A 59 -4.25 -9.18 -0.04
C VAL A 59 -3.48 -8.06 0.65
N GLN A 60 -2.64 -7.36 -0.12
CA GLN A 60 -2.03 -6.11 0.31
C GLN A 60 -2.64 -4.99 -0.52
N ILE A 61 -3.12 -3.94 0.13
CA ILE A 61 -3.51 -2.71 -0.55
C ILE A 61 -2.45 -1.67 -0.21
N LYS A 62 -1.79 -1.17 -1.24
CA LYS A 62 -0.73 -0.17 -1.09
C LYS A 62 -1.15 1.14 -1.73
N VAL A 63 -1.02 2.22 -0.98
CA VAL A 63 -1.21 3.58 -1.49
C VAL A 63 0.15 4.24 -1.56
N LEU A 64 0.58 4.54 -2.78
CA LEU A 64 1.80 5.26 -3.05
C LEU A 64 1.49 6.73 -3.35
N THR A 65 2.17 7.62 -2.65
CA THR A 65 2.14 9.05 -2.95
C THR A 65 3.24 9.40 -3.94
N LYS A 66 2.94 10.24 -4.90
CA LYS A 66 3.88 10.78 -5.88
C LYS A 66 3.60 12.27 -6.06
N LYS A 67 4.63 13.08 -6.28
CA LYS A 67 4.41 14.45 -6.75
C LYS A 67 3.72 14.41 -8.09
N ALA A 68 2.72 15.26 -8.28
CA ALA A 68 2.06 15.35 -9.58
C ALA A 68 3.03 15.89 -10.62
N ASP A 69 3.06 15.24 -11.77
CA ASP A 69 3.80 15.76 -12.93
C ASP A 69 3.01 16.92 -13.53
N ILE A 70 3.26 18.11 -12.99
CA ILE A 70 2.68 19.35 -13.54
C ILE A 70 3.34 19.81 -14.81
N GLY A 71 4.53 19.27 -15.15
CA GLY A 71 5.30 19.67 -16.32
C GLY A 71 4.51 19.46 -17.62
N LYS A 72 3.83 18.33 -17.76
CA LYS A 72 2.97 18.07 -18.93
C LYS A 72 1.82 19.07 -19.05
N HIS A 73 1.21 19.44 -17.92
CA HIS A 73 0.12 20.41 -17.90
C HIS A 73 0.63 21.82 -18.22
N LEU A 74 1.74 22.23 -17.61
CA LEU A 74 2.40 23.50 -17.92
C LEU A 74 2.79 23.61 -19.41
N ASN A 75 3.38 22.57 -20.00
CA ASN A 75 3.70 22.52 -21.43
C ASN A 75 2.45 22.59 -22.32
N THR A 76 1.29 22.14 -21.85
CA THR A 76 0.02 22.27 -22.57
C THR A 76 -0.46 23.71 -22.53
N ILE A 77 -0.43 24.35 -21.35
CA ILE A 77 -0.78 25.77 -21.17
C ILE A 77 0.14 26.67 -22.04
N GLU A 78 1.44 26.40 -22.05
CA GLU A 78 2.40 27.13 -22.88
C GLU A 78 2.04 27.06 -24.37
N ARG A 79 1.74 25.86 -24.88
CA ARG A 79 1.32 25.68 -26.29
C ARG A 79 0.00 26.36 -26.60
N GLU A 80 -0.97 26.31 -25.69
CA GLU A 80 -2.25 27.00 -25.84
C GLU A 80 -2.07 28.53 -25.80
N MET A 81 -1.19 29.03 -24.92
CA MET A 81 -0.84 30.43 -24.80
C MET A 81 -0.10 30.97 -26.08
N GLU A 82 0.78 30.17 -26.67
CA GLU A 82 1.44 30.51 -27.94
C GLU A 82 0.46 30.56 -29.10
N ALA A 83 -0.58 29.73 -29.11
CA ALA A 83 -1.61 29.68 -30.13
C ALA A 83 -2.73 30.71 -29.95
N GLU A 84 -2.79 31.41 -28.80
CA GLU A 84 -3.85 32.38 -28.48
C GLU A 84 -3.56 33.76 -29.12
N ASP A 85 -4.48 34.26 -29.89
CA ASP A 85 -4.34 35.55 -30.58
C ASP A 85 -4.76 36.77 -29.75
N ASN A 86 -5.66 36.55 -28.77
CA ASN A 86 -6.16 37.63 -27.92
C ASN A 86 -5.19 37.95 -26.78
N PRO A 87 -4.61 39.15 -26.70
CA PRO A 87 -3.63 39.49 -25.69
C PRO A 87 -4.17 39.38 -24.25
N LYS A 88 -5.47 39.70 -24.01
CA LYS A 88 -6.07 39.59 -22.68
C LYS A 88 -6.26 38.12 -22.24
N CYS A 89 -6.54 37.23 -23.19
CA CYS A 89 -6.62 35.81 -22.91
C CYS A 89 -5.24 35.25 -22.62
N ARG A 90 -4.21 35.69 -23.35
CA ARG A 90 -2.82 35.32 -23.11
C ARG A 90 -2.31 35.76 -21.74
N ASP A 91 -2.63 37.00 -21.31
CA ASP A 91 -2.29 37.49 -19.96
C ASP A 91 -2.95 36.62 -18.88
N LEU A 92 -4.23 36.25 -19.04
CA LEU A 92 -4.94 35.37 -18.10
C LEU A 92 -4.34 33.94 -18.05
N GLN A 93 -3.93 33.41 -19.20
CA GLN A 93 -3.24 32.12 -19.28
C GLN A 93 -1.87 32.19 -18.62
N LEU A 94 -1.15 33.30 -18.71
CA LEU A 94 0.12 33.51 -18.03
C LEU A 94 -0.05 33.56 -16.51
N ASP A 95 -1.07 34.26 -16.02
CA ASP A 95 -1.40 34.28 -14.59
C ASP A 95 -1.79 32.88 -14.10
N TYR A 96 -2.57 32.14 -14.88
CA TYR A 96 -2.91 30.75 -14.59
C TYR A 96 -1.67 29.83 -14.59
N TYR A 97 -0.77 29.99 -15.55
CA TYR A 97 0.51 29.27 -15.59
C TYR A 97 1.32 29.48 -14.31
N HIS A 98 1.48 30.74 -13.87
CA HIS A 98 2.19 31.07 -12.64
C HIS A 98 1.49 30.52 -11.39
N LEU A 99 0.17 30.54 -11.35
CA LEU A 99 -0.63 29.96 -10.29
C LEU A 99 -0.38 28.44 -10.20
N ILE A 100 -0.49 27.73 -11.33
CA ILE A 100 -0.25 26.28 -11.37
C ILE A 100 1.20 25.94 -11.04
N GLN A 101 2.17 26.72 -11.53
CA GLN A 101 3.58 26.54 -11.20
C GLN A 101 3.82 26.70 -9.69
N THR A 102 3.17 27.66 -9.04
CA THR A 102 3.36 27.95 -7.61
C THR A 102 2.67 26.93 -6.73
N ILE A 103 1.40 26.60 -7.00
CA ILE A 103 0.62 25.62 -6.22
C ILE A 103 1.11 24.20 -6.50
N GLY A 104 1.30 23.86 -7.77
CA GLY A 104 1.65 22.51 -8.18
C GLY A 104 3.05 22.08 -7.72
N SER A 105 3.99 23.01 -7.61
CA SER A 105 5.33 22.69 -7.09
C SER A 105 5.35 22.34 -5.60
N ARG A 106 4.33 22.76 -4.84
CA ARG A 106 4.27 22.58 -3.38
C ARG A 106 3.22 21.59 -2.89
N GLU A 107 2.08 21.48 -3.57
CA GLU A 107 0.90 20.81 -3.01
C GLU A 107 0.28 19.74 -3.92
N ALA A 108 0.69 19.64 -5.19
CA ALA A 108 0.11 18.67 -6.10
C ALA A 108 0.65 17.27 -5.82
N ILE A 109 -0.17 16.44 -5.16
CA ILE A 109 0.14 15.05 -4.85
C ILE A 109 -0.85 14.15 -5.59
N THR A 110 -0.33 13.19 -6.34
CA THR A 110 -1.10 12.08 -6.88
C THR A 110 -0.94 10.86 -6.00
N ARG A 111 -1.97 10.02 -5.99
CA ARG A 111 -1.97 8.75 -5.25
C ARG A 111 -2.25 7.62 -6.21
N ARG A 112 -1.44 6.59 -6.13
CA ARG A 112 -1.64 5.33 -6.85
C ARG A 112 -2.15 4.29 -5.86
N PHE A 113 -3.24 3.63 -6.22
CA PHE A 113 -3.85 2.58 -5.40
C PHE A 113 -3.52 1.24 -6.03
N LEU A 114 -2.72 0.46 -5.35
CA LEU A 114 -2.25 -0.83 -5.81
C LEU A 114 -2.89 -1.93 -4.97
N VAL A 115 -3.40 -2.96 -5.63
CA VAL A 115 -3.90 -4.17 -4.97
C VAL A 115 -3.01 -5.33 -5.40
N ILE A 116 -2.45 -6.02 -4.42
CA ILE A 116 -1.46 -7.07 -4.59
C ILE A 116 -2.06 -8.40 -4.14
N PHE A 117 -1.91 -9.43 -4.98
CA PHE A 117 -2.35 -10.79 -4.73
C PHE A 117 -1.16 -11.75 -4.69
N GLU A 118 -1.17 -12.69 -3.76
CA GLU A 118 -0.23 -13.81 -3.73
C GLU A 118 -0.90 -15.05 -4.33
N TYR A 119 -0.19 -15.78 -5.18
CA TYR A 119 -0.64 -17.09 -5.64
C TYR A 119 -0.67 -18.09 -4.48
N GLU A 120 -1.75 -18.82 -4.37
CA GLU A 120 -1.95 -19.86 -3.36
C GLU A 120 -2.00 -21.22 -4.00
N ALA A 121 -1.06 -22.09 -3.62
CA ALA A 121 -1.07 -23.47 -4.09
C ALA A 121 -2.26 -24.24 -3.47
N VAL A 122 -3.12 -24.77 -4.34
CA VAL A 122 -4.27 -25.59 -3.92
C VAL A 122 -3.83 -27.01 -3.53
N THR A 123 -2.67 -27.45 -4.02
CA THR A 123 -2.13 -28.81 -3.80
C THR A 123 -0.70 -28.76 -3.30
N ASN A 124 -0.27 -29.82 -2.60
CA ASN A 124 1.11 -29.93 -2.09
C ASN A 124 2.15 -30.22 -3.21
N ARG A 125 1.75 -30.34 -4.48
CA ARG A 125 2.68 -30.47 -5.60
C ARG A 125 3.23 -29.10 -5.99
N LYS A 126 4.44 -29.09 -6.55
CA LYS A 126 4.99 -27.86 -7.15
C LYS A 126 4.13 -27.50 -8.38
N PRO A 127 3.51 -26.31 -8.41
CA PRO A 127 2.66 -25.90 -9.54
C PRO A 127 3.50 -25.68 -10.79
N GLU A 128 2.90 -25.91 -11.95
CA GLU A 128 3.48 -25.46 -13.23
C GLU A 128 3.30 -23.94 -13.38
N TYR A 129 4.24 -23.30 -14.06
CA TYR A 129 4.19 -21.84 -14.23
C TYR A 129 2.92 -21.37 -14.95
N ALA A 130 2.43 -22.14 -15.92
CA ALA A 130 1.19 -21.86 -16.62
C ALA A 130 -0.04 -21.87 -15.68
N GLU A 131 -0.08 -22.78 -14.71
CA GLU A 131 -1.14 -22.82 -13.68
C GLU A 131 -1.12 -21.57 -12.81
N ILE A 132 0.08 -21.09 -12.44
CA ILE A 132 0.26 -19.86 -11.64
C ILE A 132 -0.26 -18.65 -12.41
N VAL A 133 0.14 -18.51 -13.69
CA VAL A 133 -0.32 -17.43 -14.56
C VAL A 133 -1.84 -17.43 -14.68
N SER A 134 -2.43 -18.58 -14.98
CA SER A 134 -3.88 -18.72 -15.14
C SER A 134 -4.65 -18.39 -13.86
N ALA A 135 -4.16 -18.84 -12.71
CA ALA A 135 -4.81 -18.59 -11.42
C ALA A 135 -4.76 -17.09 -11.04
N LEU A 136 -3.60 -16.45 -11.21
CA LEU A 136 -3.45 -15.02 -10.92
C LEU A 136 -4.24 -14.16 -11.91
N GLU A 137 -4.29 -14.53 -13.19
CA GLU A 137 -5.10 -13.83 -14.18
C GLU A 137 -6.60 -13.95 -13.85
N THR A 138 -7.05 -15.13 -13.43
CA THR A 138 -8.44 -15.32 -12.95
C THR A 138 -8.75 -14.42 -11.75
N ALA A 139 -7.81 -14.28 -10.81
CA ALA A 139 -7.97 -13.37 -9.66
C ALA A 139 -8.07 -11.91 -10.10
N VAL A 140 -7.28 -11.49 -11.10
CA VAL A 140 -7.33 -10.13 -11.68
C VAL A 140 -8.66 -9.88 -12.38
N GLN A 141 -9.13 -10.82 -13.22
CA GLN A 141 -10.40 -10.66 -13.92
C GLN A 141 -11.58 -10.60 -12.95
N THR A 142 -11.54 -11.41 -11.90
CA THR A 142 -12.52 -11.36 -10.82
C THR A 142 -12.51 -10.01 -10.12
N ALA A 143 -11.33 -9.51 -9.73
CA ALA A 143 -11.19 -8.19 -9.13
C ALA A 143 -11.73 -7.09 -10.05
N ARG A 144 -11.37 -7.14 -11.34
CA ARG A 144 -11.84 -6.17 -12.35
C ARG A 144 -13.37 -6.11 -12.44
N GLN A 145 -14.04 -7.27 -12.45
CA GLN A 145 -15.50 -7.33 -12.50
C GLN A 145 -16.14 -6.70 -11.25
N TYR A 146 -15.66 -7.04 -10.05
CA TYR A 146 -16.21 -6.49 -8.81
C TYR A 146 -15.90 -4.99 -8.63
N PHE A 147 -14.71 -4.55 -8.99
CA PHE A 147 -14.34 -3.15 -8.90
C PHE A 147 -15.11 -2.29 -9.90
N LEU A 148 -15.46 -2.83 -11.07
CA LEU A 148 -16.35 -2.13 -12.00
C LEU A 148 -17.71 -1.83 -11.36
N HIS A 149 -18.26 -2.74 -10.54
CA HIS A 149 -19.49 -2.50 -9.77
C HIS A 149 -19.29 -1.49 -8.62
N CYS A 150 -18.05 -1.19 -8.26
CA CYS A 150 -17.70 -0.13 -7.33
C CYS A 150 -17.40 1.20 -8.03
N ASP A 151 -17.59 1.31 -9.33
CA ASP A 151 -17.12 2.42 -10.19
C ASP A 151 -15.60 2.64 -10.15
N ASN A 152 -14.83 1.69 -9.65
CA ASN A 152 -13.37 1.71 -9.65
C ASN A 152 -12.86 0.98 -10.89
N ALA A 153 -12.23 1.69 -11.82
CA ALA A 153 -11.58 1.06 -12.96
C ALA A 153 -10.24 0.44 -12.55
N VAL A 154 -9.94 -0.74 -13.08
CA VAL A 154 -8.58 -1.30 -13.04
C VAL A 154 -7.83 -0.75 -14.23
N VAL A 155 -6.73 -0.04 -13.96
CA VAL A 155 -5.90 0.60 -14.97
C VAL A 155 -5.29 -0.48 -15.87
N ALA A 156 -5.36 -0.29 -17.19
CA ALA A 156 -4.69 -1.13 -18.16
C ALA A 156 -3.33 -0.51 -18.49
N HIS A 157 -2.25 -1.27 -18.30
CA HIS A 157 -0.90 -0.86 -18.67
C HIS A 157 -0.51 -1.52 -20.00
N GLU A 158 0.17 -0.78 -20.87
CA GLU A 158 0.66 -1.30 -22.17
C GLU A 158 1.65 -2.45 -21.96
N ASP A 159 2.55 -2.32 -20.98
CA ASP A 159 3.49 -3.36 -20.55
C ASP A 159 3.44 -3.50 -19.03
N GLU A 160 2.84 -4.61 -18.57
CA GLU A 160 2.70 -4.91 -17.16
C GLU A 160 4.03 -5.19 -16.45
N ASN A 161 5.05 -5.66 -17.19
CA ASN A 161 6.37 -5.88 -16.59
C ASN A 161 7.07 -4.53 -16.32
N ILE A 162 6.95 -3.58 -17.24
CA ILE A 162 7.46 -2.20 -17.05
C ILE A 162 6.74 -1.55 -15.89
N PHE A 163 5.41 -1.67 -15.82
CA PHE A 163 4.62 -1.17 -14.69
C PHE A 163 5.12 -1.72 -13.34
N LEU A 164 5.35 -3.03 -13.23
CA LEU A 164 5.86 -3.64 -12.01
C LEU A 164 7.27 -3.16 -11.66
N MET A 165 8.14 -3.02 -12.67
CA MET A 165 9.47 -2.44 -12.46
C MET A 165 9.38 -0.99 -11.98
N GLU A 166 8.46 -0.18 -12.54
CA GLU A 166 8.24 1.21 -12.12
C GLU A 166 7.78 1.29 -10.65
N VAL A 167 6.83 0.43 -10.26
CA VAL A 167 6.34 0.38 -8.85
C VAL A 167 7.50 0.08 -7.90
N LEU A 168 8.29 -0.96 -8.18
CA LEU A 168 9.45 -1.31 -7.35
C LEU A 168 10.52 -0.22 -7.37
N TYR A 169 10.80 0.32 -8.55
CA TYR A 169 11.78 1.40 -8.73
C TYR A 169 11.40 2.65 -7.91
N THR A 170 10.13 3.03 -7.93
CA THR A 170 9.62 4.17 -7.15
C THR A 170 9.80 3.98 -5.65
N ILE A 171 9.64 2.76 -5.12
CA ILE A 171 9.83 2.47 -3.70
C ILE A 171 11.29 2.64 -3.29
N PHE A 172 12.24 2.15 -4.12
CA PHE A 172 13.67 2.17 -3.79
C PHE A 172 14.39 3.46 -4.18
N ASN A 173 13.89 4.20 -5.18
CA ASN A 173 14.56 5.36 -5.78
C ASN A 173 13.70 6.61 -5.72
N ARG A 174 13.15 6.92 -4.53
CA ARG A 174 12.27 8.09 -4.31
C ARG A 174 12.87 9.40 -4.78
N ALA A 175 14.18 9.61 -4.55
CA ALA A 175 14.87 10.84 -4.93
C ALA A 175 14.94 11.04 -6.46
N THR A 176 15.04 9.95 -7.20
CA THR A 176 15.42 10.01 -8.62
C THR A 176 14.32 9.56 -9.58
N CYS A 177 13.30 8.83 -9.09
CA CYS A 177 12.26 8.25 -9.96
C CYS A 177 11.45 9.29 -10.75
N GLU A 178 11.36 10.53 -10.28
CA GLU A 178 10.65 11.62 -10.98
C GLU A 178 11.47 12.19 -12.14
N VAL A 179 12.79 12.29 -11.96
CA VAL A 179 13.71 12.86 -12.96
C VAL A 179 14.22 11.81 -13.93
N LYS A 180 14.36 10.57 -13.44
CA LYS A 180 14.91 9.44 -14.18
C LYS A 180 13.92 8.26 -14.11
N PRO A 181 12.93 8.20 -15.01
CA PRO A 181 12.03 7.07 -15.14
C PRO A 181 12.77 5.74 -15.36
N VAL A 182 12.15 4.63 -15.03
CA VAL A 182 12.77 3.29 -15.11
C VAL A 182 13.26 2.96 -16.52
N GLU A 183 12.52 3.35 -17.56
CA GLU A 183 12.94 3.11 -18.95
C GLU A 183 14.21 3.87 -19.31
N LYS A 184 14.35 5.12 -18.84
CA LYS A 184 15.56 5.91 -19.04
C LYS A 184 16.75 5.26 -18.34
N ARG A 185 16.56 4.78 -17.10
CA ARG A 185 17.61 4.07 -16.36
C ARG A 185 18.01 2.76 -17.06
N VAL A 186 17.08 2.00 -17.57
CA VAL A 186 17.36 0.77 -18.35
C VAL A 186 18.20 1.12 -19.60
N ARG A 187 17.82 2.16 -20.36
CA ARG A 187 18.58 2.59 -21.55
C ARG A 187 20.00 3.05 -21.20
N GLU A 188 20.18 3.80 -20.12
CA GLU A 188 21.51 4.24 -19.66
C GLU A 188 22.38 3.05 -19.26
N LEU A 189 21.82 2.09 -18.51
CA LEU A 189 22.55 0.87 -18.13
C LEU A 189 22.90 -0.02 -19.32
N GLN A 190 22.04 -0.07 -20.35
CA GLN A 190 22.34 -0.73 -21.62
C GLN A 190 23.44 0.01 -22.39
N ALA A 191 23.38 1.34 -22.45
CA ALA A 191 24.39 2.15 -23.13
C ALA A 191 25.77 2.10 -22.46
N ALA A 192 25.82 2.01 -21.13
CA ALA A 192 27.07 1.87 -20.36
C ALA A 192 27.78 0.51 -20.58
N ARG A 193 27.08 -0.47 -21.14
CA ARG A 193 27.61 -1.81 -21.47
C ARG A 193 28.19 -1.93 -22.87
N LYS A 194 28.65 -0.85 -23.48
CA LYS A 194 29.10 -0.79 -24.88
C LYS A 194 30.15 -1.83 -25.30
N ASP A 195 30.84 -2.47 -24.35
CA ASP A 195 31.87 -3.48 -24.61
C ASP A 195 31.41 -4.93 -24.35
N THR A 196 30.17 -5.15 -23.94
CA THR A 196 29.61 -6.49 -23.71
C THR A 196 28.40 -6.73 -24.62
N ASP A 197 28.29 -7.94 -25.09
CA ASP A 197 27.22 -8.44 -25.98
C ASP A 197 25.84 -7.88 -25.60
N ILE A 198 25.26 -7.07 -26.51
CA ILE A 198 23.97 -6.38 -26.33
C ILE A 198 22.81 -7.34 -26.08
N SER A 199 23.03 -8.66 -26.37
CA SER A 199 22.06 -9.71 -26.18
C SER A 199 21.82 -10.08 -24.70
N VAL A 200 22.69 -9.66 -23.76
CA VAL A 200 22.52 -9.98 -22.33
C VAL A 200 21.60 -8.94 -21.66
N PRO A 201 20.45 -9.34 -21.13
CA PRO A 201 19.53 -8.41 -20.48
C PRO A 201 20.17 -7.74 -19.24
N VAL A 202 19.81 -6.48 -18.98
CA VAL A 202 20.25 -5.78 -17.77
C VAL A 202 19.68 -6.49 -16.55
N PRO A 203 20.52 -6.88 -15.57
CA PRO A 203 20.02 -7.53 -14.37
C PRO A 203 19.01 -6.63 -13.65
N LEU A 204 17.85 -7.16 -13.31
CA LEU A 204 16.77 -6.45 -12.62
C LEU A 204 17.27 -5.73 -11.36
N LYS A 205 18.15 -6.38 -10.59
CA LYS A 205 18.78 -5.80 -9.40
C LYS A 205 19.58 -4.52 -9.67
N SER A 206 20.19 -4.39 -10.85
CA SER A 206 20.94 -3.17 -11.23
C SER A 206 20.01 -2.03 -11.61
N VAL A 207 18.82 -2.35 -12.09
CA VAL A 207 17.76 -1.36 -12.40
C VAL A 207 17.14 -0.84 -11.11
N LEU A 208 16.73 -1.74 -10.22
CA LEU A 208 15.94 -1.43 -9.03
C LEU A 208 16.76 -0.89 -7.85
N ALA A 209 18.05 -1.26 -7.76
CA ALA A 209 18.87 -0.89 -6.61
C ALA A 209 19.05 0.63 -6.51
N PRO A 210 18.89 1.23 -5.30
CA PRO A 210 19.36 2.57 -5.03
C PRO A 210 20.89 2.62 -5.09
N GLU A 211 21.45 3.80 -5.30
CA GLU A 211 22.92 3.99 -5.34
C GLU A 211 23.53 3.83 -3.94
N SER A 212 22.81 4.30 -2.92
CA SER A 212 23.23 4.20 -1.52
C SER A 212 22.08 3.80 -0.62
N ILE A 213 22.37 3.03 0.43
CA ILE A 213 21.43 2.71 1.49
C ILE A 213 22.16 2.65 2.84
N ASP A 214 21.69 3.43 3.80
CA ASP A 214 22.16 3.41 5.20
C ASP A 214 21.08 2.85 6.11
N LEU A 215 21.34 1.66 6.67
CA LEU A 215 20.49 0.94 7.62
C LEU A 215 21.03 1.02 9.07
N THR A 216 22.05 1.80 9.32
CA THR A 216 22.75 1.84 10.63
C THR A 216 21.92 2.55 11.71
N ARG A 217 20.93 3.34 11.33
CA ARG A 217 20.12 4.12 12.26
C ARG A 217 18.97 3.30 12.83
N GLY A 218 18.68 3.50 14.11
CA GLY A 218 17.68 2.73 14.83
C GLY A 218 16.22 3.14 14.59
N SER A 219 15.94 4.27 13.93
CA SER A 219 14.58 4.82 13.74
C SER A 219 14.23 5.19 12.30
N TYR A 220 15.21 5.22 11.40
CA TYR A 220 15.02 5.55 9.98
C TYR A 220 16.08 4.90 9.11
N VAL A 221 15.83 4.88 7.81
CA VAL A 221 16.77 4.46 6.75
C VAL A 221 17.03 5.66 5.86
N VAL A 222 18.23 5.77 5.31
CA VAL A 222 18.53 6.77 4.28
C VAL A 222 18.81 6.03 2.97
N MET A 223 18.03 6.35 1.93
CA MET A 223 18.22 5.83 0.58
C MET A 223 18.42 7.00 -0.39
N ASP A 224 19.58 7.07 -1.04
CA ASP A 224 19.94 8.14 -1.99
C ASP A 224 19.68 9.55 -1.45
N GLY A 225 19.98 9.75 -0.15
CA GLY A 225 19.79 11.04 0.54
C GLY A 225 18.37 11.31 1.05
N VAL A 226 17.38 10.48 0.72
CA VAL A 226 16.02 10.57 1.28
C VAL A 226 15.91 9.76 2.56
N TYR A 227 15.31 10.37 3.58
CA TYR A 227 15.06 9.75 4.89
C TYR A 227 13.73 9.01 4.86
N HIS A 228 13.72 7.75 5.33
CA HIS A 228 12.55 6.88 5.38
C HIS A 228 12.33 6.38 6.80
N ALA A 229 11.17 6.63 7.38
CA ALA A 229 10.73 6.03 8.64
C ALA A 229 9.51 5.15 8.41
N TYR A 230 9.46 4.05 9.14
CA TYR A 230 8.36 3.09 9.07
C TYR A 230 7.61 3.07 10.38
N LEU A 231 6.29 3.19 10.29
CA LEU A 231 5.41 3.20 11.45
C LEU A 231 4.38 2.08 11.30
N ILE A 232 4.11 1.39 12.39
CA ILE A 232 3.12 0.31 12.43
C ILE A 232 2.04 0.62 13.47
N VAL A 233 0.79 0.32 13.13
CA VAL A 233 -0.29 0.26 14.11
C VAL A 233 -0.19 -1.08 14.84
N PRO A 234 0.17 -1.10 16.14
CA PRO A 234 0.27 -2.34 16.89
C PRO A 234 -1.13 -2.94 17.11
N SER A 235 -1.18 -4.21 17.47
CA SER A 235 -2.47 -4.91 17.66
C SER A 235 -3.35 -4.32 18.75
N ASP A 236 -2.75 -3.68 19.74
CA ASP A 236 -3.39 -2.95 20.83
C ASP A 236 -3.65 -1.46 20.50
N GLY A 237 -3.19 -1.01 19.34
CA GLY A 237 -3.29 0.38 18.90
C GLY A 237 -4.53 0.71 18.06
N TYR A 238 -5.34 -0.29 17.70
CA TYR A 238 -6.58 -0.06 16.96
C TYR A 238 -7.73 0.29 17.89
N ASN A 239 -8.53 1.27 17.51
CA ASN A 239 -9.82 1.50 18.18
C ASN A 239 -10.69 0.25 17.97
N PRO A 240 -11.31 -0.32 19.01
CA PRO A 240 -12.20 -1.47 18.90
C PRO A 240 -13.41 -1.25 17.97
N ARG A 241 -13.79 0.00 17.76
CA ARG A 241 -14.88 0.43 16.88
C ARG A 241 -14.42 1.56 15.97
N VAL A 242 -13.88 1.20 14.83
CA VAL A 242 -13.46 2.18 13.81
C VAL A 242 -14.67 2.78 13.10
N VAL A 243 -14.61 4.07 12.83
CA VAL A 243 -15.61 4.76 12.00
C VAL A 243 -15.36 4.50 10.51
N ALA A 244 -16.42 4.55 9.71
CA ALA A 244 -16.26 4.44 8.25
C ALA A 244 -15.33 5.53 7.73
N GLY A 245 -14.38 5.13 6.87
CA GLY A 245 -13.41 6.07 6.29
C GLY A 245 -12.22 6.44 7.16
N TRP A 246 -12.00 5.80 8.32
CA TRP A 246 -10.85 6.08 9.18
C TRP A 246 -9.50 5.99 8.45
N THR A 247 -9.39 5.09 7.46
CA THR A 247 -8.20 4.93 6.64
C THR A 247 -7.92 6.13 5.74
N SER A 248 -8.96 6.91 5.38
CA SER A 248 -8.84 8.07 4.50
C SER A 248 -7.96 9.17 5.10
N ILE A 249 -7.91 9.28 6.42
CA ILE A 249 -7.07 10.23 7.12
C ILE A 249 -5.59 9.95 6.84
N LEU A 250 -5.17 8.69 6.92
CA LEU A 250 -3.80 8.27 6.59
C LEU A 250 -3.50 8.45 5.10
N VAL A 251 -4.41 8.00 4.23
CA VAL A 251 -4.27 8.11 2.78
C VAL A 251 -4.16 9.56 2.33
N ASN A 252 -4.81 10.48 3.04
CA ASN A 252 -4.80 11.92 2.73
C ASN A 252 -3.81 12.72 3.59
N ALA A 253 -2.93 12.08 4.35
CA ALA A 253 -2.03 12.73 5.29
C ALA A 253 -0.95 13.62 4.64
N GLY A 254 -0.77 13.57 3.32
CA GLY A 254 0.10 14.49 2.60
C GLY A 254 1.21 13.82 1.81
N GLU A 255 2.17 14.63 1.37
CA GLU A 255 3.33 14.20 0.59
C GLU A 255 4.26 13.30 1.40
N GLY A 256 4.81 12.29 0.75
CA GLY A 256 5.80 11.39 1.34
C GLY A 256 5.22 10.42 2.38
N ILE A 257 3.90 10.25 2.40
CA ILE A 257 3.23 9.31 3.29
C ILE A 257 2.58 8.23 2.45
N ASP A 258 3.16 7.03 2.46
CA ASP A 258 2.60 5.84 1.82
C ASP A 258 1.98 4.94 2.87
N VAL A 259 0.93 4.24 2.50
CA VAL A 259 0.21 3.36 3.42
C VAL A 259 0.06 1.97 2.83
N ASP A 260 0.37 0.97 3.65
CA ASP A 260 0.19 -0.44 3.33
C ASP A 260 -0.82 -1.08 4.28
N PHE A 261 -1.88 -1.63 3.73
CA PHE A 261 -2.85 -2.44 4.45
C PHE A 261 -2.68 -3.90 4.08
N PHE A 262 -2.45 -4.75 5.07
CA PHE A 262 -2.33 -6.19 4.89
C PHE A 262 -3.57 -6.87 5.43
N PHE A 263 -4.26 -7.60 4.57
CA PHE A 263 -5.43 -8.40 4.92
C PHE A 263 -5.09 -9.88 4.79
N SER A 264 -5.43 -10.65 5.82
CA SER A 264 -5.31 -12.10 5.78
C SER A 264 -6.59 -12.72 6.29
N ARG A 265 -7.29 -13.44 5.43
CA ARG A 265 -8.51 -14.17 5.79
C ARG A 265 -8.16 -15.42 6.58
N GLU A 266 -8.87 -15.64 7.68
CA GLU A 266 -8.70 -16.84 8.49
C GLU A 266 -9.91 -17.78 8.39
N PRO A 267 -9.71 -19.11 8.42
CA PRO A 267 -10.80 -20.06 8.42
C PRO A 267 -11.73 -19.85 9.64
N LYS A 268 -13.04 -19.84 9.39
CA LYS A 268 -14.07 -19.55 10.42
C LYS A 268 -14.00 -20.51 11.59
N GLU A 269 -13.81 -21.79 11.31
CA GLU A 269 -13.74 -22.86 12.33
C GLU A 269 -12.61 -22.61 13.32
N ARG A 270 -11.44 -22.19 12.82
CA ARG A 270 -10.27 -21.87 13.63
C ARG A 270 -10.52 -20.67 14.54
N ILE A 271 -11.14 -19.62 14.00
CA ILE A 271 -11.46 -18.42 14.78
C ILE A 271 -12.55 -18.69 15.79
N GLN A 272 -13.61 -19.42 15.44
CA GLN A 272 -14.66 -19.81 16.36
C GLN A 272 -14.12 -20.62 17.56
N ALA A 273 -13.20 -21.56 17.31
CA ALA A 273 -12.54 -22.32 18.36
C ALA A 273 -11.71 -21.42 19.30
N LYS A 274 -10.88 -20.53 18.73
CA LYS A 274 -10.07 -19.55 19.48
C LYS A 274 -10.95 -18.62 20.33
N LEU A 275 -11.98 -18.01 19.73
CA LEU A 275 -12.91 -17.13 20.44
C LEU A 275 -13.64 -17.86 21.57
N GLY A 276 -14.11 -19.09 21.30
CA GLY A 276 -14.76 -19.91 22.32
C GLY A 276 -13.84 -20.22 23.48
N GLN A 277 -12.55 -20.47 23.26
CA GLN A 277 -11.56 -20.68 24.29
C GLN A 277 -11.28 -19.40 25.09
N GLN A 278 -11.05 -18.25 24.39
CA GLN A 278 -10.78 -16.97 25.05
C GLN A 278 -11.96 -16.48 25.92
N ILE A 279 -13.18 -16.62 25.42
CA ILE A 279 -14.39 -16.28 26.19
C ILE A 279 -14.47 -17.12 27.46
N ARG A 280 -14.18 -18.42 27.37
CA ARG A 280 -14.19 -19.31 28.59
C ARG A 280 -13.13 -18.91 29.61
N ILE A 281 -11.89 -18.59 29.12
CA ILE A 281 -10.81 -18.17 30.01
C ILE A 281 -11.18 -16.84 30.69
N ASN A 282 -11.64 -15.84 29.93
CA ASN A 282 -12.01 -14.55 30.50
C ASN A 282 -13.19 -14.65 31.47
N ARG A 283 -14.17 -15.53 31.20
CA ARG A 283 -15.27 -15.81 32.12
C ARG A 283 -14.80 -16.46 33.43
N SER A 284 -13.81 -17.37 33.35
CA SER A 284 -13.24 -17.96 34.57
C SER A 284 -12.52 -16.88 35.39
N ARG A 285 -11.69 -16.06 34.75
CA ARG A 285 -10.99 -14.96 35.43
C ARG A 285 -11.94 -13.93 36.03
N LEU A 286 -13.01 -13.59 35.31
CA LEU A 286 -14.04 -12.67 35.82
C LEU A 286 -14.70 -13.15 37.10
N LYS A 287 -14.90 -14.47 37.25
CA LYS A 287 -15.46 -15.06 38.50
C LYS A 287 -14.52 -14.95 39.70
N ASP A 288 -13.23 -14.95 39.44
CA ASP A 288 -12.18 -14.90 40.44
C ASP A 288 -11.76 -13.46 40.79
N THR A 289 -12.29 -12.47 40.09
CA THR A 289 -11.94 -11.04 40.24
C THR A 289 -13.08 -10.29 40.95
N SER A 290 -12.75 -9.41 41.90
CA SER A 290 -13.75 -8.57 42.59
C SER A 290 -14.19 -7.39 41.69
N ASP A 291 -15.46 -6.94 41.84
CA ASP A 291 -16.05 -5.83 41.11
C ASP A 291 -15.30 -4.48 41.28
N THR A 292 -14.41 -4.38 42.25
CA THR A 292 -13.62 -3.16 42.52
C THR A 292 -12.26 -3.13 41.83
N ASN A 293 -11.95 -4.15 41.02
CA ASN A 293 -10.67 -4.26 40.35
C ASN A 293 -10.82 -3.79 38.90
N THR A 294 -9.89 -2.96 38.43
CA THR A 294 -9.81 -2.50 36.98
C THR A 294 -9.82 -3.67 35.99
N ASP A 295 -9.29 -4.83 36.38
CA ASP A 295 -9.28 -6.05 35.54
C ASP A 295 -10.69 -6.61 35.29
N PHE A 296 -11.69 -6.29 36.14
CA PHE A 296 -13.07 -6.75 35.97
C PHE A 296 -13.70 -6.17 34.70
N ASP A 297 -13.60 -4.85 34.50
CA ASP A 297 -14.14 -4.15 33.34
C ASP A 297 -13.45 -4.60 32.05
N ASP A 298 -12.15 -4.88 32.10
CA ASP A 298 -11.37 -5.39 30.98
C ASP A 298 -11.83 -6.79 30.55
N PHE A 299 -12.05 -7.70 31.52
CA PHE A 299 -12.57 -9.04 31.21
C PHE A 299 -14.01 -9.01 30.70
N GLU A 300 -14.86 -8.16 31.25
CA GLU A 300 -16.23 -8.00 30.75
C GLU A 300 -16.25 -7.45 29.32
N SER A 301 -15.45 -6.42 29.04
CA SER A 301 -15.31 -5.84 27.71
C SER A 301 -14.78 -6.87 26.70
N ALA A 302 -13.76 -7.64 27.07
CA ALA A 302 -13.19 -8.70 26.23
C ALA A 302 -14.21 -9.82 25.93
N ILE A 303 -15.04 -10.21 26.91
CA ILE A 303 -16.11 -11.20 26.74
C ILE A 303 -17.17 -10.66 25.77
N ARG A 304 -17.61 -9.41 25.93
CA ARG A 304 -18.60 -8.77 25.08
C ARG A 304 -18.11 -8.68 23.62
N SER A 305 -16.85 -8.25 23.43
CA SER A 305 -16.22 -8.20 22.11
C SER A 305 -16.09 -9.59 21.47
N GLY A 306 -15.76 -10.61 22.28
CA GLY A 306 -15.70 -11.98 21.79
C GLY A 306 -17.05 -12.52 21.32
N TYR A 307 -18.15 -12.19 21.99
CA TYR A 307 -19.49 -12.56 21.55
C TYR A 307 -19.91 -11.82 20.28
N PHE A 308 -19.61 -10.52 20.18
CA PHE A 308 -19.86 -9.73 18.97
C PHE A 308 -19.20 -10.36 17.73
N LEU A 309 -17.91 -10.70 17.84
CA LEU A 309 -17.20 -11.37 16.74
C LEU A 309 -17.79 -12.75 16.41
N LYS A 310 -18.22 -13.49 17.43
CA LYS A 310 -18.84 -14.80 17.25
C LYS A 310 -20.20 -14.73 16.57
N GLU A 311 -20.97 -13.70 16.85
CA GLU A 311 -22.25 -13.40 16.21
C GLU A 311 -22.06 -13.06 14.72
N GLY A 312 -21.09 -12.20 14.38
CA GLY A 312 -20.73 -11.90 12.99
C GLY A 312 -20.38 -13.17 12.20
N LEU A 313 -19.54 -14.05 12.77
CA LEU A 313 -19.20 -15.34 12.15
C LEU A 313 -20.41 -16.26 11.96
N ALA A 314 -21.37 -16.24 12.88
CA ALA A 314 -22.64 -16.99 12.76
C ALA A 314 -23.55 -16.42 11.66
N ASN A 315 -23.47 -15.11 11.40
CA ASN A 315 -24.17 -14.39 10.33
C ASN A 315 -23.44 -14.43 8.98
N TYR A 316 -22.56 -15.42 8.77
CA TYR A 316 -21.80 -15.62 7.54
C TYR A 316 -20.81 -14.48 7.19
N GLU A 317 -20.41 -13.68 8.17
CA GLU A 317 -19.31 -12.74 8.00
C GLU A 317 -17.95 -13.47 8.03
N ASP A 318 -16.96 -12.91 7.34
CA ASP A 318 -15.60 -13.46 7.33
C ASP A 318 -14.72 -12.70 8.32
N PHE A 319 -13.68 -13.37 8.80
CA PHE A 319 -12.70 -12.81 9.72
C PHE A 319 -11.38 -12.53 8.99
N TYR A 320 -10.90 -11.31 9.14
CA TYR A 320 -9.62 -10.88 8.57
C TYR A 320 -8.70 -10.34 9.66
N TYR A 321 -7.44 -10.74 9.61
CA TYR A 321 -6.41 -9.95 10.28
C TYR A 321 -6.06 -8.77 9.39
N CYS A 322 -6.13 -7.57 9.97
CA CYS A 322 -5.72 -6.33 9.31
C CYS A 322 -4.46 -5.79 10.01
N ASN A 323 -3.45 -5.42 9.23
CA ASN A 323 -2.29 -4.71 9.75
C ASN A 323 -2.04 -3.48 8.87
N THR A 324 -1.68 -2.38 9.50
CA THR A 324 -1.41 -1.10 8.81
C THR A 324 0.04 -0.71 9.05
N LEU A 325 0.77 -0.50 7.96
CA LEU A 325 2.14 0.01 7.95
C LEU A 325 2.17 1.32 7.18
N VAL A 326 2.80 2.34 7.75
CA VAL A 326 2.92 3.66 7.13
C VAL A 326 4.39 3.95 6.90
N THR A 327 4.73 4.32 5.68
CA THR A 327 6.06 4.81 5.32
C THR A 327 6.01 6.33 5.27
N VAL A 328 6.90 6.97 5.99
CA VAL A 328 7.08 8.44 5.97
C VAL A 328 8.42 8.75 5.35
N THR A 329 8.44 9.60 4.33
CA THR A 329 9.66 10.00 3.63
C THR A 329 9.85 11.51 3.67
N ALA A 330 11.09 11.97 3.75
CA ALA A 330 11.43 13.40 3.70
C ALA A 330 12.87 13.60 3.22
N ASP A 331 13.16 14.79 2.70
CA ASP A 331 14.49 15.17 2.22
C ASP A 331 15.45 15.55 3.38
N THR A 332 14.90 15.92 4.55
CA THR A 332 15.67 16.24 5.75
C THR A 332 15.15 15.49 6.97
N LEU A 333 16.01 15.29 7.96
CA LEU A 333 15.65 14.62 9.20
C LEU A 333 14.58 15.42 9.97
N GLU A 334 14.67 16.74 9.97
CA GLU A 334 13.73 17.63 10.66
C GLU A 334 12.31 17.50 10.05
N ASN A 335 12.22 17.51 8.72
CA ASN A 335 10.96 17.29 8.01
C ASN A 335 10.41 15.88 8.24
N LEU A 336 11.28 14.87 8.35
CA LEU A 336 10.87 13.52 8.69
C LEU A 336 10.21 13.44 10.07
N GLU A 337 10.85 14.03 11.08
CA GLU A 337 10.34 14.08 12.46
C GLU A 337 9.01 14.85 12.55
N TRP A 338 8.90 15.97 11.83
CA TRP A 338 7.67 16.73 11.73
C TRP A 338 6.54 15.89 11.11
N ARG A 339 6.77 15.25 9.96
CA ARG A 339 5.78 14.38 9.29
C ARG A 339 5.36 13.19 10.16
N ILE A 340 6.30 12.59 10.88
CA ILE A 340 5.99 11.51 11.84
C ILE A 340 5.05 12.02 12.94
N SER A 341 5.30 13.22 13.45
CA SER A 341 4.46 13.85 14.48
C SER A 341 3.06 14.15 13.96
N GLU A 342 2.92 14.58 12.69
CA GLU A 342 1.63 14.77 12.02
C GLU A 342 0.85 13.46 11.91
N VAL A 343 1.49 12.39 11.40
CA VAL A 343 0.85 11.07 11.28
C VAL A 343 0.37 10.57 12.64
N ARG A 344 1.16 10.79 13.71
CA ARG A 344 0.75 10.42 15.07
C ARG A 344 -0.46 11.22 15.54
N ARG A 345 -0.49 12.54 15.29
CA ARG A 345 -1.65 13.39 15.65
C ARG A 345 -2.91 12.94 14.94
N LEU A 346 -2.80 12.59 13.65
CA LEU A 346 -3.92 12.06 12.87
C LEU A 346 -4.45 10.74 13.45
N MET A 347 -3.56 9.84 13.89
CA MET A 347 -3.98 8.58 14.49
C MET A 347 -4.62 8.78 15.88
N ILE A 348 -4.05 9.64 16.70
CA ILE A 348 -4.62 10.00 18.03
C ILE A 348 -6.03 10.58 17.86
N SER A 349 -6.29 11.38 16.82
CA SER A 349 -7.63 11.92 16.55
C SER A 349 -8.69 10.83 16.25
N GLN A 350 -8.26 9.60 16.00
CA GLN A 350 -9.12 8.44 15.79
C GLN A 350 -9.07 7.45 16.96
N ASP A 351 -8.52 7.87 18.12
CA ASP A 351 -8.27 7.01 19.27
C ASP A 351 -7.43 5.75 18.91
N MET A 352 -6.44 5.95 18.05
CA MET A 352 -5.51 4.91 17.60
C MET A 352 -4.07 5.26 17.94
N ASP A 353 -3.23 4.25 18.19
CA ASP A 353 -1.79 4.39 18.39
C ASP A 353 -1.02 3.92 17.15
N ILE A 354 0.08 4.62 16.86
CA ILE A 354 1.02 4.24 15.81
C ILE A 354 2.45 4.41 16.32
N ARG A 355 3.29 3.41 16.09
CA ARG A 355 4.65 3.34 16.64
C ARG A 355 5.68 3.21 15.53
N ILE A 356 6.83 3.89 15.71
CA ILE A 356 7.98 3.74 14.81
C ILE A 356 8.55 2.32 14.98
N CYS A 357 8.88 1.68 13.87
CA CYS A 357 9.59 0.39 13.83
C CYS A 357 11.06 0.58 14.22
N ARG A 358 11.35 0.77 15.51
CA ARG A 358 12.73 0.96 16.00
C ARG A 358 13.52 -0.33 15.93
N PHE A 359 14.75 -0.25 15.41
CA PHE A 359 15.67 -1.39 15.22
C PHE A 359 15.11 -2.53 14.35
N ARG A 360 14.10 -2.22 13.52
CA ARG A 360 13.43 -3.15 12.59
C ARG A 360 13.24 -2.54 11.21
N GLN A 361 14.12 -1.62 10.82
CA GLN A 361 14.02 -0.88 9.55
C GLN A 361 14.14 -1.80 8.34
N GLU A 362 15.02 -2.80 8.40
CA GLU A 362 15.15 -3.77 7.31
C GLU A 362 13.88 -4.60 7.13
N GLN A 363 13.30 -5.09 8.24
CA GLN A 363 12.04 -5.85 8.21
C GLN A 363 10.89 -4.98 7.69
N ALA A 364 10.81 -3.73 8.13
CA ALA A 364 9.79 -2.79 7.68
C ALA A 364 9.95 -2.46 6.19
N LEU A 365 11.17 -2.18 5.74
CA LEU A 365 11.49 -1.95 4.32
C LEU A 365 11.11 -3.16 3.45
N LEU A 366 11.35 -4.39 3.92
CA LEU A 366 10.93 -5.60 3.22
C LEU A 366 9.40 -5.75 3.21
N SER A 367 8.72 -5.28 4.26
CA SER A 367 7.27 -5.39 4.38
C SER A 367 6.53 -4.41 3.48
N ILE A 368 7.08 -3.23 3.20
CA ILE A 368 6.45 -2.25 2.29
C ILE A 368 6.54 -2.66 0.82
N LEU A 369 7.34 -3.67 0.47
CA LEU A 369 7.38 -4.18 -0.89
C LEU A 369 6.05 -4.87 -1.25
N PRO A 370 5.66 -4.90 -2.53
CA PRO A 370 4.40 -5.49 -2.97
C PRO A 370 4.47 -7.03 -2.95
N PHE A 371 4.71 -7.59 -1.75
CA PHE A 371 4.93 -9.03 -1.56
C PHE A 371 3.89 -9.70 -0.66
N CYS A 372 2.81 -9.03 -0.30
CA CYS A 372 1.78 -9.54 0.62
C CYS A 372 2.36 -10.14 1.92
N LYS A 373 3.50 -9.62 2.39
CA LYS A 373 4.21 -10.17 3.54
C LYS A 373 4.58 -9.09 4.54
N LEU A 374 4.00 -9.16 5.72
CA LEU A 374 4.46 -8.40 6.88
C LEU A 374 5.49 -9.24 7.63
N ASP A 375 6.73 -8.77 7.72
CA ASP A 375 7.78 -9.46 8.49
C ASP A 375 7.57 -9.18 9.99
N LYS A 376 7.18 -10.22 10.73
CA LYS A 376 6.85 -10.14 12.17
C LYS A 376 7.99 -10.50 13.10
N LYS A 377 9.15 -10.94 12.54
CA LYS A 377 10.29 -11.41 13.35
C LYS A 377 11.30 -10.31 13.63
#